data_b5666e7b066cccd9af8b0e40a6db6c53
#
_entry.id   b5666e7b066cccd9af8b0e40a6db6c53
#
_cell.length_a   1.000
_cell.length_b   1.000
_cell.length_c   1.000
_cell.angle_alpha   90.00
_cell.angle_beta   90.00
_cell.angle_gamma   90.00
#
_symmetry.space_group_name_H-M   'P 1'
#
loop_
_entity.id
_entity.type
_entity.pdbx_description
1 polymer ?
#
loop_
_entity_poly.entity_id
_entity_poly.type
_entity_poly.pdbx_seq_one_letter_code
_entity_poly.pdbx_strand_id
1 'polypeptide(L)'
;SVVELIVDAFQEGNKVMLFGNGGSAADAQHIAAEFVNRFMIERPPLPALALTTDTSVITSIGNDYNYDQIFLKQIKALGREGDIAWGISTSGNSPNVLKALKAARDMGIKTIGMTGKDGGKMAKMVDFHLNVESDSTARVQETHITLSHVICQLVDLKLFSHS
;
A
#
# COMPACT_ATOMS: atom_id res chain seq x y z
N SER A 1 15.76 -0.81 -2.80
CA SER A 1 14.60 -1.52 -3.39
C SER A 1 13.38 -1.38 -2.51
N VAL A 2 12.20 -1.72 -3.03
CA VAL A 2 10.94 -1.77 -2.25
C VAL A 2 11.08 -2.72 -1.06
N VAL A 3 11.71 -3.87 -1.25
CA VAL A 3 11.92 -4.85 -0.18
C VAL A 3 12.78 -4.28 0.94
N GLU A 4 13.89 -3.62 0.63
CA GLU A 4 14.75 -2.98 1.63
C GLU A 4 14.03 -1.88 2.39
N LEU A 5 13.27 -1.03 1.69
CA LEU A 5 12.46 0.00 2.32
C LEU A 5 11.50 -0.59 3.37
N ILE A 6 10.81 -1.69 3.04
CA ILE A 6 9.86 -2.34 3.95
C ILE A 6 10.59 -3.01 5.12
N VAL A 7 11.71 -3.67 4.87
CA VAL A 7 12.55 -4.29 5.91
C VAL A 7 13.03 -3.24 6.91
N ASP A 8 13.59 -2.13 6.41
CA ASP A 8 14.09 -1.03 7.27
C ASP A 8 12.96 -0.45 8.12
N ALA A 9 11.78 -0.20 7.52
CA ALA A 9 10.63 0.31 8.25
C ALA A 9 10.18 -0.65 9.38
N PHE A 10 10.11 -1.94 9.12
CA PHE A 10 9.73 -2.93 10.14
C PHE A 10 10.79 -3.06 11.25
N GLN A 11 12.06 -3.00 10.92
CA GLN A 11 13.16 -3.03 11.91
C GLN A 11 13.14 -1.81 12.84
N GLU A 12 12.70 -0.66 12.33
CA GLU A 12 12.54 0.58 13.10
C GLU A 12 11.20 0.66 13.85
N GLY A 13 10.34 -0.37 13.75
CA GLY A 13 9.05 -0.42 14.44
C GLY A 13 7.95 0.40 13.74
N ASN A 14 8.16 0.78 12.49
CA ASN A 14 7.18 1.45 11.66
C ASN A 14 6.22 0.45 10.99
N LYS A 15 5.16 0.96 10.35
CA LYS A 15 4.12 0.14 9.71
C LYS A 15 3.96 0.45 8.24
N VAL A 16 3.32 -0.49 7.54
CA VAL A 16 2.86 -0.32 6.16
C VAL A 16 1.36 -0.06 6.13
N MET A 17 0.93 1.02 5.53
CA MET A 17 -0.49 1.37 5.30
C MET A 17 -0.82 1.18 3.82
N LEU A 18 -1.78 0.29 3.52
CA LEU A 18 -2.15 -0.09 2.17
C LEU A 18 -3.54 0.42 1.81
N PHE A 19 -3.72 0.91 0.60
CA PHE A 19 -5.01 1.43 0.15
C PHE A 19 -5.15 1.44 -1.37
N GLY A 20 -6.39 1.35 -1.82
CA GLY A 20 -6.80 1.33 -3.21
C GLY A 20 -8.32 1.15 -3.30
N ASN A 21 -8.85 1.06 -4.51
CA ASN A 21 -10.29 0.96 -4.76
C ASN A 21 -10.66 -0.39 -5.40
N GLY A 22 -11.85 -0.90 -5.13
CA GLY A 22 -12.40 -2.10 -5.76
C GLY A 22 -11.49 -3.32 -5.59
N GLY A 23 -11.02 -3.92 -6.69
CA GLY A 23 -10.07 -5.03 -6.66
C GLY A 23 -8.74 -4.67 -6.00
N SER A 24 -8.27 -3.43 -6.19
CA SER A 24 -7.08 -2.94 -5.50
C SER A 24 -7.29 -2.75 -3.99
N ALA A 25 -8.52 -2.50 -3.53
CA ALA A 25 -8.85 -2.52 -2.11
C ALA A 25 -8.79 -3.94 -1.53
N ALA A 26 -9.23 -4.94 -2.30
CA ALA A 26 -9.10 -6.35 -1.93
C ALA A 26 -7.61 -6.76 -1.84
N ASP A 27 -6.79 -6.35 -2.80
CA ASP A 27 -5.34 -6.59 -2.77
C ASP A 27 -4.69 -5.93 -1.54
N ALA A 28 -5.06 -4.71 -1.19
CA ALA A 28 -4.55 -4.02 0.00
C ALA A 28 -4.83 -4.82 1.29
N GLN A 29 -6.04 -5.37 1.43
CA GLN A 29 -6.40 -6.23 2.57
C GLN A 29 -5.62 -7.54 2.54
N HIS A 30 -5.49 -8.16 1.38
CA HIS A 30 -4.75 -9.41 1.22
C HIS A 30 -3.28 -9.22 1.62
N ILE A 31 -2.61 -8.21 1.11
CA ILE A 31 -1.20 -7.92 1.44
C ILE A 31 -1.02 -7.61 2.93
N ALA A 32 -1.91 -6.82 3.52
CA ALA A 32 -1.88 -6.54 4.96
C ALA A 32 -2.00 -7.83 5.80
N ALA A 33 -2.86 -8.75 5.38
CA ALA A 33 -3.01 -10.04 6.05
C ALA A 33 -1.74 -10.90 5.97
N GLU A 34 -1.03 -10.89 4.84
CA GLU A 34 0.24 -11.61 4.68
C GLU A 34 1.32 -11.10 5.64
N PHE A 35 1.38 -9.79 5.91
CA PHE A 35 2.30 -9.23 6.88
C PHE A 35 1.86 -9.47 8.33
N VAL A 36 0.59 -9.22 8.66
CA VAL A 36 0.07 -9.28 10.03
C VAL A 36 0.01 -10.72 10.56
N ASN A 37 -0.42 -11.67 9.74
CA ASN A 37 -0.48 -13.07 10.13
C ASN A 37 0.89 -13.75 9.85
N ARG A 38 1.04 -14.33 8.68
CA ARG A 38 2.27 -14.89 8.14
C ARG A 38 2.09 -15.11 6.64
N PHE A 39 3.17 -15.24 5.90
CA PHE A 39 3.12 -15.65 4.50
C PHE A 39 3.52 -17.13 4.35
N MET A 40 4.77 -17.43 4.03
CA MET A 40 5.22 -18.80 3.79
C MET A 40 5.95 -19.45 4.98
N ILE A 41 6.42 -18.67 5.92
CA ILE A 41 7.17 -19.12 7.10
C ILE A 41 6.46 -18.71 8.39
N GLU A 42 6.69 -19.44 9.46
CA GLU A 42 6.25 -19.05 10.80
C GLU A 42 7.20 -17.98 11.34
N ARG A 43 6.66 -16.83 11.74
CA ARG A 43 7.43 -15.68 12.23
C ARG A 43 6.54 -14.73 13.04
N PRO A 44 7.11 -13.80 13.81
CA PRO A 44 6.31 -12.79 14.50
C PRO A 44 5.48 -11.91 13.56
N PRO A 45 4.30 -11.41 13.98
CA PRO A 45 3.49 -10.47 13.21
C PRO A 45 4.27 -9.22 12.80
N LEU A 46 4.03 -8.74 11.59
CA LEU A 46 4.59 -7.49 11.06
C LEU A 46 3.50 -6.42 10.96
N PRO A 47 3.80 -5.15 11.34
CA PRO A 47 2.78 -4.12 11.45
C PRO A 47 2.34 -3.62 10.06
N ALA A 48 1.17 -4.04 9.63
CA ALA A 48 0.53 -3.59 8.38
C ALA A 48 -0.96 -3.30 8.59
N LEU A 49 -1.50 -2.36 7.84
CA LEU A 49 -2.88 -1.90 7.97
C LEU A 49 -3.48 -1.59 6.59
N ALA A 50 -4.60 -2.23 6.25
CA ALA A 50 -5.40 -1.84 5.09
C ALA A 50 -6.39 -0.73 5.48
N LEU A 51 -6.31 0.43 4.81
CA LEU A 51 -7.20 1.58 5.06
C LEU A 51 -8.58 1.43 4.38
N THR A 52 -8.92 0.22 3.98
CA THR A 52 -10.09 -0.12 3.17
C THR A 52 -11.15 -0.89 3.96
N THR A 53 -10.96 -1.10 5.26
CA THR A 53 -11.75 -2.07 6.05
C THR A 53 -12.72 -1.43 7.04
N ASP A 54 -12.42 -0.25 7.59
CA ASP A 54 -13.30 0.42 8.54
C ASP A 54 -14.43 1.14 7.80
N THR A 55 -15.58 0.49 7.74
CA THR A 55 -16.75 1.00 7.01
C THR A 55 -17.30 2.28 7.61
N SER A 56 -17.23 2.44 8.93
CA SER A 56 -17.69 3.68 9.59
C SER A 56 -16.78 4.87 9.24
N VAL A 57 -15.47 4.68 9.23
CA VAL A 57 -14.52 5.71 8.80
C VAL A 57 -14.75 6.08 7.33
N ILE A 58 -14.81 5.09 6.45
CA ILE A 58 -14.97 5.31 5.01
C ILE A 58 -16.30 6.01 4.70
N THR A 59 -17.39 5.51 5.26
CA THR A 59 -18.72 6.04 4.96
C THR A 59 -18.96 7.43 5.56
N SER A 60 -18.48 7.70 6.78
CA SER A 60 -18.59 9.02 7.39
C SER A 60 -17.79 10.07 6.62
N ILE A 61 -16.57 9.78 6.24
CA ILE A 61 -15.76 10.70 5.43
C ILE A 61 -16.39 10.92 4.05
N GLY A 62 -16.88 9.86 3.42
CA GLY A 62 -17.54 9.95 2.11
C GLY A 62 -18.82 10.77 2.16
N ASN A 63 -19.61 10.66 3.25
CA ASN A 63 -20.85 11.41 3.46
C ASN A 63 -20.61 12.88 3.84
N ASP A 64 -19.70 13.14 4.79
CA ASP A 64 -19.53 14.47 5.37
C ASP A 64 -18.63 15.38 4.50
N TYR A 65 -17.76 14.78 3.70
CA TYR A 65 -16.82 15.50 2.81
C TYR A 65 -16.97 15.02 1.37
N ASN A 66 -16.14 14.05 0.95
CA ASN A 66 -16.22 13.38 -0.35
C ASN A 66 -15.37 12.11 -0.35
N TYR A 67 -15.56 11.28 -1.38
CA TYR A 67 -14.85 10.02 -1.54
C TYR A 67 -13.33 10.19 -1.73
N ASP A 68 -12.89 11.32 -2.24
CA ASP A 68 -11.46 11.60 -2.44
C ASP A 68 -10.67 11.71 -1.14
N GLN A 69 -11.33 11.88 0.00
CA GLN A 69 -10.69 12.08 1.29
C GLN A 69 -10.63 10.82 2.17
N ILE A 70 -11.22 9.71 1.75
CA ILE A 70 -11.35 8.52 2.60
C ILE A 70 -10.01 7.95 3.07
N PHE A 71 -8.98 7.94 2.22
CA PHE A 71 -7.63 7.49 2.58
C PHE A 71 -6.79 8.62 3.15
N LEU A 72 -6.89 9.82 2.61
CA LEU A 72 -6.19 11.02 3.07
C LEU A 72 -6.36 11.26 4.57
N LYS A 73 -7.60 11.21 5.07
CA LYS A 73 -7.89 11.43 6.49
C LYS A 73 -7.31 10.34 7.38
N GLN A 74 -7.32 9.09 6.92
CA GLN A 74 -6.72 7.97 7.64
C GLN A 74 -5.19 8.09 7.69
N ILE A 75 -4.54 8.45 6.57
CA ILE A 75 -3.09 8.73 6.55
C ILE A 75 -2.74 9.81 7.56
N LYS A 76 -3.48 10.93 7.59
CA LYS A 76 -3.22 12.02 8.55
C LYS A 76 -3.46 11.63 10.01
N ALA A 77 -4.39 10.73 10.28
CA ALA A 77 -4.71 10.29 11.64
C ALA A 77 -3.76 9.23 12.17
N LEU A 78 -3.32 8.31 11.33
CA LEU A 78 -2.62 7.08 11.71
C LEU A 78 -1.14 7.07 11.33
N GLY A 79 -0.77 7.86 10.32
CA GLY A 79 0.58 7.88 9.77
C GLY A 79 1.57 8.65 10.65
N ARG A 80 2.81 8.17 10.65
CA ARG A 80 3.96 8.78 11.32
C ARG A 80 5.16 8.78 10.39
N GLU A 81 6.09 9.68 10.60
CA GLU A 81 7.38 9.65 9.90
C GLU A 81 8.05 8.27 10.05
N GLY A 82 8.63 7.74 8.99
CA GLY A 82 9.20 6.40 8.92
C GLY A 82 8.22 5.30 8.48
N ASP A 83 6.92 5.52 8.55
CA ASP A 83 5.92 4.60 7.99
C ASP A 83 6.00 4.52 6.46
N ILE A 84 5.31 3.55 5.89
CA ILE A 84 5.15 3.39 4.43
C ILE A 84 3.68 3.53 4.06
N ALA A 85 3.40 4.33 3.04
CA ALA A 85 2.10 4.41 2.38
C ALA A 85 2.16 3.71 1.02
N TRP A 86 1.44 2.61 0.87
CA TRP A 86 1.40 1.79 -0.34
C TRP A 86 0.06 1.94 -1.04
N GLY A 87 0.04 2.81 -2.05
CA GLY A 87 -1.15 3.08 -2.86
C GLY A 87 -1.21 2.17 -4.09
N ILE A 88 -2.40 1.64 -4.38
CA ILE A 88 -2.67 0.76 -5.52
C ILE A 88 -3.75 1.39 -6.38
N SER A 89 -3.45 1.62 -7.66
CA SER A 89 -4.40 2.16 -8.64
C SER A 89 -4.04 1.69 -10.04
N THR A 90 -4.88 0.85 -10.64
CA THR A 90 -4.62 0.30 -11.98
C THR A 90 -4.52 1.37 -13.08
N SER A 91 -5.18 2.51 -12.90
CA SER A 91 -5.05 3.67 -13.80
C SER A 91 -3.89 4.61 -13.44
N GLY A 92 -3.38 4.53 -12.21
CA GLY A 92 -2.45 5.50 -11.66
C GLY A 92 -3.04 6.91 -11.47
N ASN A 93 -4.38 7.05 -11.54
CA ASN A 93 -5.06 8.36 -11.55
C ASN A 93 -6.21 8.49 -10.53
N SER A 94 -6.42 7.50 -9.67
CA SER A 94 -7.49 7.53 -8.65
C SER A 94 -7.30 8.71 -7.69
N PRO A 95 -8.21 9.70 -7.64
CA PRO A 95 -8.00 10.93 -6.87
C PRO A 95 -7.78 10.71 -5.38
N ASN A 96 -8.52 9.78 -4.75
CA ASN A 96 -8.38 9.45 -3.34
C ASN A 96 -7.01 8.84 -3.01
N VAL A 97 -6.48 7.99 -3.89
CA VAL A 97 -5.14 7.40 -3.76
C VAL A 97 -4.05 8.46 -3.91
N LEU A 98 -4.15 9.31 -4.94
CA LEU A 98 -3.18 10.39 -5.19
C LEU A 98 -3.13 11.40 -4.04
N LYS A 99 -4.29 11.80 -3.48
CA LYS A 99 -4.36 12.72 -2.34
C LYS A 99 -3.74 12.12 -1.08
N ALA A 100 -3.96 10.84 -0.83
CA ALA A 100 -3.37 10.13 0.31
C ALA A 100 -1.84 10.01 0.18
N LEU A 101 -1.34 9.65 -0.99
CA LEU A 101 0.11 9.58 -1.25
C LEU A 101 0.79 10.94 -1.12
N LYS A 102 0.14 12.01 -1.61
CA LYS A 102 0.66 13.37 -1.41
C LYS A 102 0.75 13.73 0.09
N ALA A 103 -0.31 13.47 0.85
CA ALA A 103 -0.30 13.73 2.29
C ALA A 103 0.76 12.91 3.03
N ALA A 104 0.95 11.65 2.65
CA ALA A 104 1.99 10.80 3.21
C ALA A 104 3.39 11.43 3.00
N ARG A 105 3.71 11.87 1.80
CA ARG A 105 4.98 12.54 1.51
C ARG A 105 5.16 13.83 2.30
N ASP A 106 4.10 14.64 2.41
CA ASP A 106 4.13 15.89 3.20
C ASP A 106 4.38 15.63 4.70
N MET A 107 4.14 14.40 5.18
CA MET A 107 4.37 13.92 6.56
C MET A 107 5.69 13.13 6.73
N GLY A 108 6.56 13.08 5.73
CA GLY A 108 7.80 12.29 5.79
C GLY A 108 7.61 10.77 5.69
N ILE A 109 6.43 10.33 5.27
CA ILE A 109 6.10 8.91 5.05
C ILE A 109 6.58 8.51 3.65
N LYS A 110 7.30 7.40 3.54
CA LYS A 110 7.74 6.87 2.25
C LYS A 110 6.59 6.28 1.46
N THR A 111 6.64 6.40 0.15
CA THR A 111 5.52 6.03 -0.72
C THR A 111 5.89 4.96 -1.73
N ILE A 112 5.02 3.94 -1.85
CA ILE A 112 5.04 2.93 -2.90
C ILE A 112 3.76 3.08 -3.72
N GLY A 113 3.89 3.09 -5.05
CA GLY A 113 2.76 3.09 -5.97
C GLY A 113 2.76 1.87 -6.86
N MET A 114 1.65 1.12 -6.89
CA MET A 114 1.41 0.06 -7.88
C MET A 114 0.38 0.51 -8.89
N THR A 115 0.71 0.40 -10.17
CA THR A 115 -0.11 0.93 -11.27
C THR A 115 -0.17 -0.04 -12.45
N GLY A 116 -1.03 0.29 -13.40
CA GLY A 116 -1.08 -0.31 -14.72
C GLY A 116 -0.91 0.74 -15.82
N LYS A 117 -1.10 0.34 -17.05
CA LYS A 117 -0.99 1.20 -18.24
C LYS A 117 0.36 1.93 -18.29
N ASP A 118 0.32 3.24 -18.39
CA ASP A 118 1.48 4.15 -18.40
C ASP A 118 1.91 4.65 -17.00
N GLY A 119 1.25 4.17 -15.95
CA GLY A 119 1.49 4.57 -14.57
C GLY A 119 0.74 5.84 -14.12
N GLY A 120 0.14 6.57 -15.04
CA GLY A 120 -0.63 7.78 -14.76
C GLY A 120 0.15 8.84 -13.97
N LYS A 121 -0.57 9.66 -13.23
CA LYS A 121 0.02 10.72 -12.37
C LYS A 121 0.84 10.14 -11.21
N MET A 122 0.47 8.94 -10.75
CA MET A 122 1.14 8.28 -9.61
C MET A 122 2.62 8.01 -9.90
N ALA A 123 2.98 7.66 -11.15
CA ALA A 123 4.35 7.34 -11.55
C ALA A 123 5.38 8.41 -11.16
N LYS A 124 4.97 9.68 -11.14
CA LYS A 124 5.83 10.83 -10.84
C LYS A 124 5.73 11.32 -9.39
N MET A 125 4.86 10.68 -8.59
CA MET A 125 4.54 11.14 -7.24
C MET A 125 5.13 10.30 -6.13
N VAL A 126 5.48 9.07 -6.40
CA VAL A 126 5.91 8.10 -5.39
C VAL A 126 7.43 7.93 -5.35
N ASP A 127 7.96 7.52 -4.21
CA ASP A 127 9.37 7.20 -4.05
C ASP A 127 9.75 5.91 -4.81
N PHE A 128 8.84 4.93 -4.80
CA PHE A 128 8.99 3.66 -5.52
C PHE A 128 7.76 3.37 -6.37
N HIS A 129 7.97 3.17 -7.65
CA HIS A 129 6.91 2.90 -8.61
C HIS A 129 7.04 1.50 -9.21
N LEU A 130 5.99 0.70 -9.08
CA LEU A 130 5.85 -0.62 -9.66
C LEU A 130 4.73 -0.58 -10.71
N ASN A 131 5.09 -0.64 -11.99
CA ASN A 131 4.13 -0.54 -13.09
C ASN A 131 3.96 -1.86 -13.84
N VAL A 132 2.73 -2.21 -14.15
CA VAL A 132 2.37 -3.32 -15.04
C VAL A 132 1.86 -2.72 -16.34
N GLU A 133 2.67 -2.76 -17.39
CA GLU A 133 2.34 -2.21 -18.72
C GLU A 133 1.27 -3.06 -19.41
N SER A 134 0.02 -2.89 -19.01
CA SER A 134 -1.13 -3.57 -19.59
C SER A 134 -2.37 -2.68 -19.50
N ASP A 135 -3.19 -2.68 -20.57
CA ASP A 135 -4.50 -2.01 -20.60
C ASP A 135 -5.61 -2.85 -19.96
N SER A 136 -5.38 -4.12 -19.73
CA SER A 136 -6.34 -5.01 -19.08
C SER A 136 -6.26 -4.88 -17.56
N THR A 137 -7.28 -4.27 -16.95
CA THR A 137 -7.37 -4.13 -15.50
C THR A 137 -7.24 -5.46 -14.76
N ALA A 138 -7.86 -6.53 -15.28
CA ALA A 138 -7.77 -7.86 -14.68
C ALA A 138 -6.31 -8.39 -14.67
N ARG A 139 -5.60 -8.26 -15.79
CA ARG A 139 -4.18 -8.69 -15.88
C ARG A 139 -3.27 -7.86 -14.98
N VAL A 140 -3.55 -6.56 -14.86
CA VAL A 140 -2.84 -5.67 -13.93
C VAL A 140 -3.04 -6.15 -12.48
N GLN A 141 -4.27 -6.41 -12.05
CA GLN A 141 -4.58 -6.86 -10.70
C GLN A 141 -3.95 -8.22 -10.38
N GLU A 142 -4.03 -9.18 -11.29
CA GLU A 142 -3.37 -10.50 -11.13
C GLU A 142 -1.86 -10.35 -10.95
N THR A 143 -1.24 -9.45 -11.71
CA THR A 143 0.20 -9.18 -11.59
C THR A 143 0.52 -8.44 -10.31
N HIS A 144 -0.32 -7.49 -9.89
CA HIS A 144 -0.14 -6.76 -8.62
C HIS A 144 -0.08 -7.72 -7.44
N ILE A 145 -1.03 -8.66 -7.32
CA ILE A 145 -1.01 -9.60 -6.20
C ILE A 145 0.18 -10.56 -6.28
N THR A 146 0.55 -11.00 -7.49
CA THR A 146 1.75 -11.84 -7.68
C THR A 146 3.03 -11.12 -7.23
N LEU A 147 3.23 -9.87 -7.65
CA LEU A 147 4.37 -9.06 -7.22
C LEU A 147 4.37 -8.84 -5.70
N SER A 148 3.19 -8.61 -5.13
CA SER A 148 3.05 -8.43 -3.68
C SER A 148 3.44 -9.68 -2.89
N HIS A 149 3.07 -10.86 -3.37
CA HIS A 149 3.52 -12.13 -2.77
C HIS A 149 5.05 -12.29 -2.86
N VAL A 150 5.66 -11.95 -3.99
CA VAL A 150 7.13 -11.95 -4.13
C VAL A 150 7.78 -10.98 -3.13
N ILE A 151 7.22 -9.78 -2.97
CA ILE A 151 7.71 -8.80 -2.00
C ILE A 151 7.58 -9.35 -0.57
N CYS A 152 6.42 -9.89 -0.18
CA CYS A 152 6.21 -10.50 1.14
C CYS A 152 7.23 -11.61 1.41
N GLN A 153 7.45 -12.50 0.45
CA GLN A 153 8.43 -13.58 0.57
C GLN A 153 9.85 -13.04 0.77
N LEU A 154 10.26 -12.05 -0.01
CA LEU A 154 11.60 -11.47 0.09
C LEU A 154 11.80 -10.70 1.39
N VAL A 155 10.75 -10.02 1.90
CA VAL A 155 10.78 -9.37 3.22
C VAL A 155 10.95 -10.40 4.32
N ASP A 156 10.18 -11.49 4.30
CA ASP A 156 10.30 -12.59 5.27
C ASP A 156 11.71 -13.20 5.24
N LEU A 157 12.26 -13.47 4.06
CA LEU A 157 13.62 -13.98 3.91
C LEU A 157 14.68 -13.03 4.48
N LYS A 158 14.56 -11.73 4.23
CA LYS A 158 15.53 -10.75 4.74
C LYS A 158 15.45 -10.56 6.25
N LEU A 159 14.26 -10.61 6.83
CA LEU A 159 14.08 -10.40 8.26
C LEU A 159 14.38 -11.66 9.10
N PHE A 160 14.12 -12.85 8.55
CA PHE A 160 14.07 -14.09 9.36
C PHE A 160 14.93 -15.25 8.85
N SER A 161 15.66 -15.13 7.71
CA SER A 161 16.46 -16.24 7.17
C SER A 161 17.77 -16.54 7.93
N HIS A 162 18.04 -15.85 9.01
CA HIS A 162 19.23 -16.07 9.84
C HIS A 162 18.89 -16.69 11.21
N SER A 163 17.68 -17.27 11.32
CA SER A 163 17.22 -17.92 12.55
C SER A 163 17.34 -19.44 12.42
#